data_defdf8e874ac9a1baefc8964e95b3244
#
_entry.id   defdf8e874ac9a1baefc8964e95b3244
#
_cell.length_a   1.000
_cell.length_b   1.000
_cell.length_c   1.000
_cell.angle_alpha   90.00
_cell.angle_beta   90.00
_cell.angle_gamma   90.00
#
_symmetry.space_group_name_H-M   'P 1'
#
loop_
_entity.id
_entity.type
_entity.pdbx_description
1 polymer ?
#
loop_
_entity_poly.entity_id
_entity_poly.type
_entity_poly.pdbx_seq_one_letter_code
_entity_poly.pdbx_strand_id
1 'polypeptide(L)'
;PTYAAAQSADICSVSSSDTTATFRANGIPANASSVRLFAKPQGSVKYSTDGGVNWTTIDLSTFTDLAVVSLTVPATAFNIWFSPVSGTVELYGLDVQTATDGVRSHKLGATGSSAQQWAAQVTSATWKAAFTALAPNLVTILHGTNDQTSSRDPSAFAADIQTIITAVRTACPLADVLVIMPCENQRNNNVAMAAYASVVRDVCALNRVAYHNLQIDYGDKPSDYASTSPRNWFNADGIHPDPA
;
A
#
# COMPACT_ATOMS: atom_id res chain seq x y z
N PRO A 1 -2.70 -11.98 -10.08
CA PRO A 1 -3.35 -11.25 -9.00
C PRO A 1 -4.47 -10.40 -9.56
N THR A 2 -5.65 -10.52 -8.98
CA THR A 2 -6.78 -9.68 -9.34
C THR A 2 -6.71 -8.45 -8.42
N TYR A 3 -6.59 -7.26 -9.01
CA TYR A 3 -6.69 -6.02 -8.26
C TYR A 3 -8.16 -5.74 -8.02
N ALA A 4 -8.61 -5.91 -6.80
CA ALA A 4 -9.95 -5.53 -6.39
C ALA A 4 -9.90 -4.18 -5.70
N ALA A 5 -10.63 -3.21 -6.22
CA ALA A 5 -10.81 -1.94 -5.52
C ALA A 5 -11.45 -2.23 -4.15
N ALA A 6 -10.89 -1.64 -3.11
CA ALA A 6 -11.54 -1.47 -1.82
C ALA A 6 -11.57 -2.66 -0.86
N GLN A 7 -10.60 -3.58 -0.83
CA GLN A 7 -10.73 -4.72 0.07
C GLN A 7 -9.55 -5.03 1.00
N SER A 8 -8.40 -4.42 0.78
CA SER A 8 -7.23 -4.58 1.64
C SER A 8 -6.55 -3.23 1.91
N ALA A 9 -5.54 -3.19 2.78
CA ALA A 9 -4.81 -1.96 3.05
C ALA A 9 -4.07 -1.43 1.80
N ASP A 10 -3.74 -2.30 0.83
CA ASP A 10 -3.00 -1.97 -0.40
C ASP A 10 -3.83 -2.12 -1.68
N ILE A 11 -5.16 -2.36 -1.55
CA ILE A 11 -6.10 -2.63 -2.65
C ILE A 11 -5.73 -3.82 -3.55
N CYS A 12 -4.88 -4.72 -3.08
CA CYS A 12 -4.49 -5.93 -3.77
C CYS A 12 -4.99 -7.17 -3.02
N SER A 13 -5.47 -8.17 -3.75
CA SER A 13 -5.86 -9.45 -3.18
C SER A 13 -5.59 -10.60 -4.14
N VAL A 14 -5.50 -11.80 -3.58
CA VAL A 14 -5.49 -13.06 -4.31
C VAL A 14 -6.68 -13.87 -3.86
N SER A 15 -7.51 -14.34 -4.78
CA SER A 15 -8.70 -15.11 -4.44
C SER A 15 -8.83 -16.40 -5.23
N SER A 16 -9.41 -17.44 -4.60
CA SER A 16 -9.82 -18.69 -5.24
C SER A 16 -10.85 -19.43 -4.42
N SER A 17 -11.70 -20.18 -5.07
CA SER A 17 -12.55 -21.23 -4.48
C SER A 17 -12.10 -22.64 -4.87
N ASP A 18 -11.08 -22.77 -5.70
CA ASP A 18 -10.53 -24.05 -6.12
C ASP A 18 -9.63 -24.63 -5.01
N THR A 19 -10.06 -25.73 -4.43
CA THR A 19 -9.36 -26.44 -3.35
C THR A 19 -8.04 -27.10 -3.78
N THR A 20 -7.76 -27.14 -5.08
CA THR A 20 -6.49 -27.61 -5.66
C THR A 20 -5.52 -26.47 -5.94
N ALA A 21 -6.01 -25.23 -5.97
CA ALA A 21 -5.18 -24.07 -6.17
C ALA A 21 -4.27 -23.80 -4.97
N THR A 22 -3.06 -23.31 -5.25
CA THR A 22 -2.12 -22.90 -4.20
C THR A 22 -1.64 -21.47 -4.45
N PHE A 23 -1.57 -20.69 -3.37
CA PHE A 23 -0.89 -19.40 -3.31
C PHE A 23 0.42 -19.60 -2.55
N ARG A 24 1.47 -18.89 -2.93
CA ARG A 24 2.76 -19.06 -2.28
C ARG A 24 3.39 -17.71 -1.93
N ALA A 25 3.75 -17.57 -0.66
CA ALA A 25 4.64 -16.51 -0.19
C ALA A 25 6.06 -17.07 -0.04
N ASN A 26 7.02 -16.46 -0.73
CA ASN A 26 8.39 -16.92 -0.78
C ASN A 26 9.32 -16.08 0.10
N GLY A 27 10.39 -16.71 0.60
CA GLY A 27 11.50 -16.00 1.21
C GLY A 27 11.20 -15.44 2.60
N ILE A 28 10.38 -16.13 3.40
CA ILE A 28 10.21 -15.74 4.81
C ILE A 28 11.54 -16.02 5.54
N PRO A 29 12.13 -15.03 6.21
CA PRO A 29 13.45 -15.17 6.83
C PRO A 29 13.44 -16.09 8.06
N ALA A 30 14.57 -16.73 8.35
CA ALA A 30 14.73 -17.62 9.50
C ALA A 30 14.52 -16.95 10.87
N ASN A 31 14.72 -15.64 10.95
CA ASN A 31 14.53 -14.86 12.17
C ASN A 31 13.13 -14.23 12.27
N ALA A 32 12.16 -14.70 11.48
CA ALA A 32 10.78 -14.27 11.62
C ALA A 32 10.24 -14.64 13.01
N SER A 33 9.89 -13.65 13.80
CA SER A 33 9.33 -13.82 15.15
C SER A 33 7.80 -13.81 15.14
N SER A 34 7.18 -13.22 14.10
CA SER A 34 5.75 -13.20 13.90
C SER A 34 5.43 -13.14 12.42
N VAL A 35 4.46 -13.93 12.01
CA VAL A 35 3.86 -13.86 10.66
C VAL A 35 2.35 -13.78 10.83
N ARG A 36 1.75 -12.72 10.31
CA ARG A 36 0.29 -12.52 10.36
C ARG A 36 -0.28 -12.54 8.97
N LEU A 37 -1.31 -13.34 8.77
CA LEU A 37 -2.12 -13.37 7.54
C LEU A 37 -3.24 -12.33 7.65
N PHE A 38 -3.42 -11.53 6.60
CA PHE A 38 -4.55 -10.63 6.41
C PHE A 38 -5.46 -11.21 5.32
N ALA A 39 -6.72 -11.44 5.63
CA ALA A 39 -7.66 -12.06 4.71
C ALA A 39 -9.09 -11.53 4.90
N LYS A 40 -9.91 -11.72 3.87
CA LYS A 40 -11.34 -11.47 3.97
C LYS A 40 -11.99 -12.48 4.93
N PRO A 41 -12.93 -12.05 5.78
CA PRO A 41 -13.58 -12.92 6.77
C PRO A 41 -14.62 -13.82 6.10
N GLN A 42 -14.18 -14.76 5.25
CA GLN A 42 -15.03 -15.72 4.55
C GLN A 42 -14.29 -16.99 4.17
N GLY A 43 -15.00 -18.12 4.15
CA GLY A 43 -14.44 -19.42 3.78
C GLY A 43 -13.38 -19.95 4.75
N SER A 44 -12.72 -21.02 4.35
CA SER A 44 -11.63 -21.64 5.12
C SER A 44 -10.41 -21.84 4.25
N VAL A 45 -9.24 -21.55 4.81
CA VAL A 45 -7.94 -21.72 4.16
C VAL A 45 -7.06 -22.64 4.98
N LYS A 46 -6.22 -23.42 4.35
CA LYS A 46 -5.13 -24.16 5.01
C LYS A 46 -3.80 -23.55 4.59
N TYR A 47 -2.82 -23.58 5.50
CA TYR A 47 -1.43 -23.20 5.19
C TYR A 47 -0.43 -24.27 5.58
N SER A 48 0.70 -24.24 4.90
CA SER A 48 1.84 -25.15 5.12
C SER A 48 3.13 -24.35 5.05
N THR A 49 4.10 -24.70 5.91
CA THR A 49 5.45 -24.12 5.93
C THR A 49 6.53 -25.12 5.51
N ASP A 50 6.13 -26.34 5.13
CA ASP A 50 7.01 -27.46 4.79
C ASP A 50 6.77 -28.01 3.36
N GLY A 51 6.34 -27.16 2.46
CA GLY A 51 6.14 -27.52 1.06
C GLY A 51 4.84 -28.26 0.76
N GLY A 52 3.85 -28.22 1.65
CA GLY A 52 2.57 -28.86 1.47
C GLY A 52 2.50 -30.28 2.05
N VAL A 53 3.45 -30.67 2.88
CA VAL A 53 3.44 -31.98 3.57
C VAL A 53 2.47 -31.93 4.74
N ASN A 54 2.59 -30.95 5.62
CA ASN A 54 1.67 -30.75 6.74
C ASN A 54 0.88 -29.47 6.55
N TRP A 55 -0.43 -29.53 6.87
CA TRP A 55 -1.35 -28.42 6.68
C TRP A 55 -2.08 -28.07 7.97
N THR A 56 -2.19 -26.76 8.25
CA THR A 56 -3.01 -26.22 9.32
C THR A 56 -4.19 -25.46 8.71
N THR A 57 -5.40 -25.78 9.12
CA THR A 57 -6.62 -25.13 8.61
C THR A 57 -7.02 -23.94 9.50
N ILE A 58 -7.48 -22.87 8.86
CA ILE A 58 -8.00 -21.66 9.48
C ILE A 58 -9.39 -21.43 8.94
N ASP A 59 -10.39 -21.28 9.81
CA ASP A 59 -11.72 -20.82 9.45
C ASP A 59 -11.77 -19.28 9.51
N LEU A 60 -11.77 -18.65 8.34
CA LEU A 60 -11.82 -17.20 8.21
C LEU A 60 -13.21 -16.61 8.48
N SER A 61 -14.27 -17.43 8.41
CA SER A 61 -15.65 -16.98 8.61
C SER A 61 -15.97 -16.60 10.06
N THR A 62 -15.08 -16.94 10.99
CA THR A 62 -15.19 -16.57 12.42
C THR A 62 -14.86 -15.11 12.73
N PHE A 63 -14.26 -14.40 11.76
CA PHE A 63 -13.94 -12.98 11.87
C PHE A 63 -15.06 -12.10 11.29
N THR A 64 -15.07 -10.79 11.62
CA THR A 64 -16.07 -9.84 11.13
C THR A 64 -15.58 -8.98 9.98
N ASP A 65 -14.78 -7.94 10.25
CA ASP A 65 -14.39 -6.96 9.23
C ASP A 65 -13.12 -7.36 8.47
N LEU A 66 -12.22 -8.05 9.16
CA LEU A 66 -10.93 -8.49 8.65
C LEU A 66 -10.46 -9.70 9.46
N ALA A 67 -10.01 -10.74 8.79
CA ALA A 67 -9.27 -11.83 9.43
C ALA A 67 -7.79 -11.45 9.54
N VAL A 68 -7.29 -11.29 10.77
CA VAL A 68 -5.86 -11.13 11.08
C VAL A 68 -5.44 -12.33 11.90
N VAL A 69 -4.70 -13.25 11.31
CA VAL A 69 -4.37 -14.55 11.91
C VAL A 69 -2.86 -14.66 12.08
N SER A 70 -2.42 -14.90 13.32
CA SER A 70 -1.02 -15.26 13.61
C SER A 70 -0.76 -16.69 13.17
N LEU A 71 0.24 -16.89 12.31
CA LEU A 71 0.63 -18.20 11.82
C LEU A 71 1.73 -18.79 12.69
N THR A 72 1.64 -20.09 12.98
CA THR A 72 2.75 -20.84 13.58
C THR A 72 3.80 -21.11 12.50
N VAL A 73 5.02 -20.64 12.72
CA VAL A 73 6.10 -20.70 11.73
C VAL A 73 7.37 -21.33 12.32
N PRO A 74 8.19 -22.01 11.51
CA PRO A 74 9.46 -22.59 11.96
C PRO A 74 10.54 -21.51 12.18
N ALA A 75 11.56 -21.84 12.95
CA ALA A 75 12.71 -20.98 13.20
C ALA A 75 13.75 -20.95 12.06
N THR A 76 13.52 -21.63 10.96
CA THR A 76 14.38 -21.65 9.77
C THR A 76 13.73 -20.90 8.63
N ALA A 77 14.48 -20.39 7.65
CA ALA A 77 13.92 -19.78 6.46
C ALA A 77 12.99 -20.75 5.71
N PHE A 78 11.83 -20.24 5.24
CA PHE A 78 10.79 -21.09 4.66
C PHE A 78 9.94 -20.32 3.64
N ASN A 79 9.05 -21.04 3.00
CA ASN A 79 7.96 -20.49 2.20
C ASN A 79 6.64 -20.87 2.83
N ILE A 80 5.61 -20.05 2.65
CA ILE A 80 4.26 -20.37 3.10
C ILE A 80 3.41 -20.69 1.88
N TRP A 81 2.75 -21.82 1.93
CA TRP A 81 1.77 -22.26 0.96
C TRP A 81 0.38 -22.10 1.54
N PHE A 82 -0.55 -21.58 0.77
CA PHE A 82 -1.96 -21.47 1.13
C PHE A 82 -2.79 -22.20 0.10
N SER A 83 -3.87 -22.85 0.54
CA SER A 83 -4.84 -23.51 -0.34
C SER A 83 -6.23 -23.35 0.25
N PRO A 84 -7.26 -23.04 -0.56
CA PRO A 84 -8.64 -23.04 -0.11
C PRO A 84 -9.06 -24.42 0.43
N VAL A 85 -9.91 -24.43 1.44
CA VAL A 85 -10.54 -25.65 1.98
C VAL A 85 -12.03 -25.65 1.67
N SER A 86 -12.70 -24.50 1.88
CA SER A 86 -14.11 -24.34 1.59
C SER A 86 -14.45 -22.87 1.30
N GLY A 87 -15.46 -22.66 0.46
CA GLY A 87 -15.88 -21.33 0.05
C GLY A 87 -14.84 -20.58 -0.78
N THR A 88 -15.09 -19.32 -1.06
CA THR A 88 -14.11 -18.43 -1.70
C THR A 88 -13.20 -17.87 -0.64
N VAL A 89 -11.89 -18.04 -0.80
CA VAL A 89 -10.86 -17.46 0.04
C VAL A 89 -10.25 -16.26 -0.68
N GLU A 90 -10.10 -15.15 0.03
CA GLU A 90 -9.46 -13.93 -0.49
C GLU A 90 -8.39 -13.47 0.51
N LEU A 91 -7.13 -13.54 0.10
CA LEU A 91 -5.97 -13.20 0.91
C LEU A 91 -5.44 -11.82 0.50
N TYR A 92 -5.21 -10.95 1.47
CA TYR A 92 -4.73 -9.59 1.27
C TYR A 92 -3.21 -9.47 1.39
N GLY A 93 -2.57 -10.31 2.20
CA GLY A 93 -1.13 -10.32 2.34
C GLY A 93 -0.65 -10.84 3.68
N LEU A 94 0.65 -10.71 3.88
CA LEU A 94 1.33 -11.10 5.11
C LEU A 94 2.06 -9.91 5.73
N ASP A 95 2.01 -9.80 7.04
CA ASP A 95 2.91 -8.98 7.82
C ASP A 95 3.94 -9.90 8.49
N VAL A 96 5.21 -9.71 8.16
CA VAL A 96 6.32 -10.49 8.67
C VAL A 96 7.19 -9.63 9.56
N GLN A 97 7.35 -10.03 10.81
CA GLN A 97 8.20 -9.34 11.77
C GLN A 97 9.38 -10.24 12.13
N THR A 98 10.54 -9.63 12.30
CA THR A 98 11.75 -10.30 12.78
C THR A 98 11.99 -9.99 14.25
N ALA A 99 12.76 -10.84 14.93
CA ALA A 99 13.12 -10.62 16.34
C ALA A 99 14.17 -9.51 16.52
N THR A 100 14.79 -9.06 15.42
CA THR A 100 15.83 -8.02 15.43
C THR A 100 15.20 -6.64 15.34
N ASP A 101 15.68 -5.71 16.14
CA ASP A 101 15.28 -4.30 16.05
C ASP A 101 15.59 -3.73 14.65
N GLY A 102 14.71 -2.86 14.17
CA GLY A 102 14.87 -2.26 12.85
C GLY A 102 13.63 -1.50 12.38
N VAL A 103 13.67 -1.07 11.13
CA VAL A 103 12.54 -0.42 10.47
C VAL A 103 11.78 -1.47 9.67
N ARG A 104 10.47 -1.57 9.92
CA ARG A 104 9.54 -2.36 9.12
C ARG A 104 8.84 -1.44 8.11
N SER A 105 9.01 -1.73 6.84
CA SER A 105 8.38 -0.98 5.77
C SER A 105 7.23 -1.78 5.14
N HIS A 106 6.07 -1.15 5.04
CA HIS A 106 4.92 -1.67 4.30
C HIS A 106 4.70 -0.81 3.06
N LYS A 107 4.69 -1.43 1.89
CA LYS A 107 4.33 -0.76 0.65
C LYS A 107 2.83 -0.96 0.42
N LEU A 108 2.07 0.09 0.63
CA LEU A 108 0.63 0.12 0.35
C LEU A 108 0.43 0.96 -0.91
N GLY A 109 0.44 0.33 -2.07
CA GLY A 109 0.33 1.05 -3.32
C GLY A 109 -0.12 0.15 -4.46
N ALA A 110 -1.04 0.65 -5.28
CA ALA A 110 -1.47 0.00 -6.51
C ALA A 110 -1.03 0.82 -7.72
N THR A 111 -0.46 0.14 -8.71
CA THR A 111 -0.01 0.77 -9.95
C THR A 111 -1.15 1.51 -10.62
N GLY A 112 -0.93 2.77 -10.99
CA GLY A 112 -1.92 3.60 -11.68
C GLY A 112 -3.01 4.17 -10.78
N SER A 113 -3.00 3.92 -9.46
CA SER A 113 -4.01 4.47 -8.55
C SER A 113 -3.84 5.97 -8.32
N SER A 114 -4.97 6.67 -8.14
CA SER A 114 -5.06 8.09 -7.82
C SER A 114 -5.41 8.31 -6.36
N ALA A 115 -5.20 9.53 -5.85
CA ALA A 115 -5.64 9.91 -4.51
C ALA A 115 -7.15 9.78 -4.34
N GLN A 116 -7.95 10.03 -5.39
CA GLN A 116 -9.40 9.84 -5.37
C GLN A 116 -9.78 8.39 -5.03
N GLN A 117 -9.12 7.42 -5.65
CA GLN A 117 -9.38 6.00 -5.39
C GLN A 117 -8.99 5.62 -3.96
N TRP A 118 -7.87 6.15 -3.47
CA TRP A 118 -7.46 5.93 -2.08
C TRP A 118 -8.37 6.62 -1.08
N ALA A 119 -8.85 7.83 -1.36
CA ALA A 119 -9.83 8.50 -0.52
C ALA A 119 -11.12 7.68 -0.37
N ALA A 120 -11.58 7.02 -1.44
CA ALA A 120 -12.70 6.09 -1.36
C ALA A 120 -12.36 4.83 -0.55
N GLN A 121 -11.15 4.27 -0.75
CA GLN A 121 -10.68 3.06 -0.08
C GLN A 121 -10.60 3.20 1.43
N VAL A 122 -9.98 4.28 1.92
CA VAL A 122 -9.72 4.48 3.36
C VAL A 122 -10.99 4.66 4.20
N THR A 123 -12.15 4.82 3.57
CA THR A 123 -13.44 4.87 4.27
C THR A 123 -13.96 3.50 4.66
N SER A 124 -13.43 2.41 4.08
CA SER A 124 -13.92 1.05 4.34
C SER A 124 -13.52 0.55 5.74
N ALA A 125 -14.39 -0.24 6.36
CA ALA A 125 -14.12 -0.88 7.64
C ALA A 125 -12.89 -1.82 7.56
N THR A 126 -12.78 -2.57 6.46
CA THR A 126 -11.66 -3.48 6.20
C THR A 126 -10.33 -2.75 6.15
N TRP A 127 -10.24 -1.60 5.45
CA TRP A 127 -9.03 -0.80 5.42
C TRP A 127 -8.65 -0.30 6.82
N LYS A 128 -9.61 0.25 7.57
CA LYS A 128 -9.39 0.73 8.94
C LYS A 128 -8.87 -0.39 9.84
N ALA A 129 -9.49 -1.57 9.79
CA ALA A 129 -9.08 -2.72 10.58
C ALA A 129 -7.65 -3.19 10.21
N ALA A 130 -7.32 -3.26 8.90
CA ALA A 130 -5.99 -3.62 8.43
C ALA A 130 -4.94 -2.59 8.87
N PHE A 131 -5.23 -1.31 8.72
CA PHE A 131 -4.32 -0.25 9.06
C PHE A 131 -4.06 -0.15 10.58
N THR A 132 -5.13 -0.31 11.38
CA THR A 132 -5.01 -0.42 12.84
C THR A 132 -4.17 -1.63 13.25
N ALA A 133 -4.34 -2.77 12.59
CA ALA A 133 -3.57 -3.98 12.89
C ALA A 133 -2.08 -3.85 12.50
N LEU A 134 -1.75 -3.10 11.45
CA LEU A 134 -0.37 -2.79 11.06
C LEU A 134 0.30 -1.85 12.05
N ALA A 135 -0.45 -0.95 12.68
CA ALA A 135 0.00 0.02 13.69
C ALA A 135 1.27 0.78 13.28
N PRO A 136 1.30 1.49 12.13
CA PRO A 136 2.47 2.21 11.69
C PRO A 136 2.81 3.36 12.64
N ASN A 137 4.13 3.65 12.80
CA ASN A 137 4.59 4.84 13.50
C ASN A 137 4.72 6.06 12.56
N LEU A 138 4.99 5.80 11.27
CA LEU A 138 5.08 6.82 10.23
C LEU A 138 4.31 6.35 9.00
N VAL A 139 3.54 7.25 8.42
CA VAL A 139 2.83 7.05 7.16
C VAL A 139 3.30 8.09 6.15
N THR A 140 3.84 7.63 5.03
CA THR A 140 4.16 8.51 3.91
C THR A 140 3.08 8.40 2.85
N ILE A 141 2.57 9.55 2.39
CA ILE A 141 1.54 9.64 1.35
C ILE A 141 2.17 10.29 0.13
N LEU A 142 2.30 9.55 -0.96
CA LEU A 142 2.84 10.04 -2.24
C LEU A 142 1.80 9.81 -3.33
N HIS A 143 1.09 10.87 -3.70
CA HIS A 143 0.10 10.92 -4.77
C HIS A 143 0.24 12.19 -5.59
N GLY A 144 -0.37 12.22 -6.76
CA GLY A 144 -0.45 13.39 -7.63
C GLY A 144 -0.17 13.10 -9.10
N THR A 145 0.77 12.22 -9.43
CA THR A 145 1.12 11.93 -10.82
C THR A 145 -0.07 11.40 -11.63
N ASN A 146 -0.82 10.43 -11.11
CA ASN A 146 -2.00 9.89 -11.80
C ASN A 146 -3.18 10.86 -11.75
N ASP A 147 -3.31 11.62 -10.67
CA ASP A 147 -4.35 12.65 -10.53
C ASP A 147 -4.12 13.78 -11.55
N GLN A 148 -2.88 14.21 -11.73
CA GLN A 148 -2.50 15.18 -12.76
C GLN A 148 -2.77 14.65 -14.17
N THR A 149 -2.38 13.40 -14.47
CA THR A 149 -2.62 12.78 -15.77
C THR A 149 -4.12 12.67 -16.10
N SER A 150 -4.97 12.46 -15.10
CA SER A 150 -6.43 12.45 -15.28
C SER A 150 -7.07 13.85 -15.21
N SER A 151 -6.28 14.91 -15.10
CA SER A 151 -6.75 16.30 -14.97
C SER A 151 -7.72 16.49 -13.79
N ARG A 152 -7.46 15.81 -12.67
CA ARG A 152 -8.23 15.98 -11.44
C ARG A 152 -8.16 17.45 -11.01
N ASP A 153 -9.27 18.06 -10.63
CA ASP A 153 -9.25 19.41 -10.09
C ASP A 153 -8.36 19.49 -8.83
N PRO A 154 -7.45 20.48 -8.71
CA PRO A 154 -6.55 20.59 -7.56
C PRO A 154 -7.26 20.68 -6.20
N SER A 155 -8.43 21.36 -6.14
CA SER A 155 -9.18 21.45 -4.88
C SER A 155 -9.84 20.12 -4.51
N ALA A 156 -10.31 19.37 -5.50
CA ALA A 156 -10.81 18.02 -5.30
C ALA A 156 -9.70 17.05 -4.87
N PHE A 157 -8.50 17.16 -5.47
CA PHE A 157 -7.33 16.40 -5.04
C PHE A 157 -6.93 16.72 -3.58
N ALA A 158 -6.96 18.00 -3.20
CA ALA A 158 -6.69 18.40 -1.82
C ALA A 158 -7.68 17.79 -0.83
N ALA A 159 -8.98 17.72 -1.20
CA ALA A 159 -10.00 17.06 -0.39
C ALA A 159 -9.77 15.54 -0.28
N ASP A 160 -9.29 14.89 -1.35
CA ASP A 160 -8.90 13.48 -1.33
C ASP A 160 -7.74 13.24 -0.34
N ILE A 161 -6.69 14.06 -0.40
CA ILE A 161 -5.55 14.01 0.56
C ILE A 161 -6.00 14.25 1.99
N GLN A 162 -6.89 15.24 2.22
CA GLN A 162 -7.48 15.50 3.53
C GLN A 162 -8.20 14.25 4.07
N THR A 163 -8.97 13.57 3.22
CA THR A 163 -9.70 12.35 3.59
C THR A 163 -8.73 11.24 4.02
N ILE A 164 -7.64 11.04 3.25
CA ILE A 164 -6.62 10.04 3.58
C ILE A 164 -5.95 10.36 4.92
N ILE A 165 -5.52 11.62 5.14
CA ILE A 165 -4.91 12.04 6.41
C ILE A 165 -5.85 11.78 7.59
N THR A 166 -7.12 12.15 7.44
CA THR A 166 -8.13 11.95 8.49
C THR A 166 -8.32 10.48 8.81
N ALA A 167 -8.39 9.62 7.80
CA ALA A 167 -8.52 8.18 7.98
C ALA A 167 -7.31 7.56 8.67
N VAL A 168 -6.09 7.95 8.27
CA VAL A 168 -4.85 7.52 8.93
C VAL A 168 -4.86 7.87 10.41
N ARG A 169 -5.17 9.11 10.75
CA ARG A 169 -5.21 9.56 12.14
C ARG A 169 -6.32 8.92 12.96
N THR A 170 -7.44 8.59 12.32
CA THR A 170 -8.52 7.85 12.98
C THR A 170 -8.12 6.41 13.31
N ALA A 171 -7.45 5.73 12.38
CA ALA A 171 -7.01 4.35 12.55
C ALA A 171 -5.76 4.23 13.44
N CYS A 172 -4.82 5.18 13.34
CA CYS A 172 -3.54 5.20 14.05
C CYS A 172 -3.24 6.60 14.59
N PRO A 173 -3.85 7.01 15.71
CA PRO A 173 -3.76 8.39 16.23
C PRO A 173 -2.35 8.85 16.60
N LEU A 174 -1.44 7.91 16.86
CA LEU A 174 -0.04 8.18 17.26
C LEU A 174 0.93 8.12 16.04
N ALA A 175 0.43 7.82 14.85
CA ALA A 175 1.27 7.79 13.65
C ALA A 175 1.61 9.21 13.19
N ASP A 176 2.87 9.45 12.92
CA ASP A 176 3.29 10.63 12.16
C ASP A 176 2.87 10.50 10.69
N VAL A 177 2.58 11.62 10.05
CA VAL A 177 2.20 11.65 8.63
C VAL A 177 3.13 12.59 7.88
N LEU A 178 3.66 12.12 6.76
CA LEU A 178 4.41 12.91 5.79
C LEU A 178 3.72 12.83 4.44
N VAL A 179 3.30 13.96 3.91
CA VAL A 179 2.79 14.06 2.53
C VAL A 179 3.93 14.50 1.62
N ILE A 180 4.16 13.73 0.56
CA ILE A 180 5.18 14.00 -0.44
C ILE A 180 4.47 14.31 -1.76
N MET A 181 4.72 15.49 -2.31
CA MET A 181 4.26 15.83 -3.66
C MET A 181 5.31 15.42 -4.70
N PRO A 182 4.90 14.76 -5.78
CA PRO A 182 5.81 14.39 -6.85
C PRO A 182 6.34 15.63 -7.59
N CYS A 183 7.45 15.46 -8.29
CA CYS A 183 7.92 16.42 -9.26
C CYS A 183 7.00 16.47 -10.48
N GLU A 184 7.13 17.52 -11.31
CA GLU A 184 6.44 17.60 -12.60
C GLU A 184 6.93 16.47 -13.51
N ASN A 185 6.03 15.84 -14.26
CA ASN A 185 6.37 14.83 -15.25
C ASN A 185 6.45 15.45 -16.66
N GLN A 186 6.97 14.69 -17.63
CA GLN A 186 7.20 15.17 -19.01
C GLN A 186 5.96 15.03 -19.91
N ARG A 187 4.83 14.60 -19.36
CA ARG A 187 3.56 14.58 -20.12
C ARG A 187 3.03 16.00 -20.26
N ASN A 188 2.34 16.24 -21.35
CA ASN A 188 1.66 17.52 -21.57
C ASN A 188 0.35 17.55 -20.76
N ASN A 189 0.45 17.86 -19.46
CA ASN A 189 -0.68 17.90 -18.55
C ASN A 189 -1.38 19.24 -18.61
N ASN A 190 -2.71 19.23 -18.46
CA ASN A 190 -3.53 20.45 -18.45
C ASN A 190 -3.31 21.33 -17.22
N VAL A 191 -2.89 20.73 -16.09
CA VAL A 191 -2.65 21.42 -14.83
C VAL A 191 -1.24 21.08 -14.35
N ALA A 192 -0.45 22.09 -14.04
CA ALA A 192 0.90 21.90 -13.52
C ALA A 192 0.88 21.28 -12.10
N MET A 193 1.87 20.43 -11.79
CA MET A 193 2.00 19.82 -10.46
C MET A 193 2.10 20.88 -9.35
N ALA A 194 2.67 22.04 -9.64
CA ALA A 194 2.74 23.16 -8.70
C ALA A 194 1.38 23.62 -8.16
N ALA A 195 0.30 23.52 -8.96
CA ALA A 195 -1.05 23.85 -8.52
C ALA A 195 -1.56 22.84 -7.46
N TYR A 196 -1.30 21.55 -7.67
CA TYR A 196 -1.59 20.50 -6.68
C TYR A 196 -0.76 20.67 -5.41
N ALA A 197 0.54 20.92 -5.56
CA ALA A 197 1.45 21.10 -4.45
C ALA A 197 1.07 22.29 -3.56
N SER A 198 0.57 23.40 -4.15
CA SER A 198 0.12 24.55 -3.40
C SER A 198 -1.07 24.25 -2.48
N VAL A 199 -2.13 23.63 -3.00
CA VAL A 199 -3.33 23.32 -2.20
C VAL A 199 -3.07 22.24 -1.17
N VAL A 200 -2.21 21.26 -1.47
CA VAL A 200 -1.85 20.19 -0.51
C VAL A 200 -0.99 20.74 0.63
N ARG A 201 -0.08 21.67 0.36
CA ARG A 201 0.67 22.35 1.41
C ARG A 201 -0.25 22.98 2.45
N ASP A 202 -1.32 23.64 2.01
CA ASP A 202 -2.28 24.27 2.90
C ASP A 202 -3.08 23.25 3.72
N VAL A 203 -3.47 22.11 3.10
CA VAL A 203 -4.05 20.96 3.82
C VAL A 203 -3.08 20.43 4.86
N CYS A 204 -1.81 20.25 4.55
CA CYS A 204 -0.81 19.75 5.48
C CYS A 204 -0.61 20.70 6.66
N ALA A 205 -0.54 22.01 6.41
CA ALA A 205 -0.42 23.03 7.45
C ALA A 205 -1.63 23.01 8.40
N LEU A 206 -2.84 22.94 7.85
CA LEU A 206 -4.11 22.88 8.63
C LEU A 206 -4.14 21.62 9.53
N ASN A 207 -3.65 20.51 9.03
CA ASN A 207 -3.63 19.23 9.75
C ASN A 207 -2.38 19.02 10.61
N ARG A 208 -1.40 19.92 10.60
CA ARG A 208 -0.12 19.77 11.29
C ARG A 208 0.58 18.46 10.93
N VAL A 209 0.64 18.13 9.65
CA VAL A 209 1.40 17.00 9.10
C VAL A 209 2.61 17.51 8.33
N ALA A 210 3.67 16.70 8.27
CA ALA A 210 4.85 17.05 7.51
C ALA A 210 4.56 17.08 6.01
N TYR A 211 5.19 18.00 5.31
CA TYR A 211 5.03 18.21 3.87
C TYR A 211 6.40 18.31 3.19
N HIS A 212 6.56 17.61 2.08
CA HIS A 212 7.72 17.71 1.22
C HIS A 212 7.30 17.81 -0.24
N ASN A 213 7.96 18.68 -1.01
CA ASN A 213 7.68 18.85 -2.44
C ASN A 213 8.94 18.50 -3.23
N LEU A 214 8.91 17.39 -3.96
CA LEU A 214 10.03 16.92 -4.77
C LEU A 214 10.42 17.89 -5.91
N GLN A 215 9.54 18.82 -6.30
CA GLN A 215 9.92 19.87 -7.25
C GLN A 215 11.09 20.75 -6.74
N ILE A 216 11.24 20.87 -5.41
CA ILE A 216 12.37 21.61 -4.81
C ILE A 216 13.68 20.87 -5.10
N ASP A 217 13.68 19.56 -5.07
CA ASP A 217 14.86 18.72 -5.25
C ASP A 217 15.20 18.51 -6.73
N TYR A 218 14.17 18.27 -7.54
CA TYR A 218 14.31 17.96 -8.97
C TYR A 218 14.45 19.22 -9.83
N GLY A 219 13.84 20.34 -9.41
CA GLY A 219 13.73 21.56 -10.19
C GLY A 219 12.35 21.72 -10.84
N ASP A 220 12.08 22.92 -11.33
CA ASP A 220 10.77 23.30 -11.85
C ASP A 220 10.56 22.87 -13.31
N LYS A 221 11.60 22.45 -14.01
CA LYS A 221 11.54 22.13 -15.44
C LYS A 221 11.78 20.65 -15.68
N PRO A 222 10.77 19.93 -16.19
CA PRO A 222 10.92 18.51 -16.54
C PRO A 222 12.09 18.21 -17.48
N SER A 223 12.45 19.16 -18.36
CA SER A 223 13.61 19.05 -19.23
C SER A 223 14.94 18.90 -18.50
N ASP A 224 15.03 19.40 -17.27
CA ASP A 224 16.29 19.43 -16.52
C ASP A 224 16.65 18.04 -15.95
N TYR A 225 15.66 17.16 -15.82
CA TYR A 225 15.81 15.79 -15.29
C TYR A 225 15.27 14.71 -16.23
N ALA A 226 15.04 15.05 -17.50
CA ALA A 226 14.66 14.09 -18.53
C ALA A 226 15.74 13.01 -18.76
N SER A 227 15.34 11.83 -19.25
CA SER A 227 16.28 10.75 -19.58
C SER A 227 17.42 11.14 -20.53
N THR A 228 17.24 12.22 -21.29
CA THR A 228 18.23 12.78 -22.22
C THR A 228 19.02 13.95 -21.64
N SER A 229 18.71 14.39 -20.42
CA SER A 229 19.42 15.50 -19.76
C SER A 229 20.66 14.99 -19.00
N PRO A 230 21.61 15.88 -18.63
CA PRO A 230 22.73 15.49 -17.77
C PRO A 230 22.31 14.91 -16.40
N ARG A 231 21.09 15.21 -15.95
CA ARG A 231 20.52 14.72 -14.70
C ARG A 231 19.61 13.51 -14.89
N ASN A 232 19.58 12.86 -15.98
CA ASN A 232 18.76 11.69 -16.40
C ASN A 232 18.04 10.90 -15.27
N TRP A 233 17.34 11.61 -14.38
CA TRP A 233 16.65 11.03 -13.22
C TRP A 233 15.32 10.39 -13.53
N PHE A 234 14.86 10.52 -14.77
CA PHE A 234 13.61 9.93 -15.26
C PHE A 234 13.88 8.90 -16.34
N ASN A 235 13.09 7.84 -16.34
CA ASN A 235 13.02 6.89 -17.44
C ASN A 235 12.58 7.56 -18.75
N ALA A 236 12.79 6.88 -19.86
CA ALA A 236 12.37 7.34 -21.18
C ALA A 236 10.85 7.59 -21.32
N ASP A 237 10.04 7.06 -20.40
CA ASP A 237 8.60 7.31 -20.36
C ASP A 237 8.24 8.72 -19.83
N GLY A 238 9.20 9.42 -19.23
CA GLY A 238 9.03 10.77 -18.71
C GLY A 238 8.12 10.88 -17.48
N ILE A 239 7.85 9.78 -16.81
CA ILE A 239 6.93 9.72 -15.66
C ILE A 239 7.61 9.11 -14.44
N HIS A 240 8.30 8.00 -14.62
CA HIS A 240 8.89 7.26 -13.52
C HIS A 240 10.34 7.66 -13.32
N PRO A 241 10.75 7.93 -12.07
CA PRO A 241 12.17 8.08 -11.75
C PRO A 241 12.96 6.84 -12.17
N ASP A 242 14.18 7.05 -12.65
CA ASP A 242 15.10 5.96 -12.92
C ASP A 242 15.61 5.40 -11.58
N PRO A 243 15.54 4.09 -11.36
CA PRO A 243 16.01 3.47 -10.12
C PRO A 243 17.53 3.34 -10.02
N ALA A 244 18.31 4.01 -10.92
CA ALA A 244 19.77 3.91 -11.09
C ALA A 244 20.56 3.35 -9.90
#